data_d734e426504e0eb84f3966c795d4adca
#
_entry.id   d734e426504e0eb84f3966c795d4adca
#
_cell.length_a   1.000
_cell.length_b   1.000
_cell.length_c   1.000
_cell.angle_alpha   90.00
_cell.angle_beta   90.00
_cell.angle_gamma   90.00
#
_symmetry.space_group_name_H-M   'P 1'
#
loop_
_entity.id
_entity.type
_entity.pdbx_description
1 polymer ?
#
loop_
_entity_poly.entity_id
_entity_poly.type
_entity_poly.pdbx_seq_one_letter_code
_entity_poly.pdbx_strand_id
1 'polypeptide(L)'
;MGRAGISVSLLSKIEIGDRALTPAIAAALAQALRISLDELNGKPRSPLDQSGLLGDRRTAVRRYDIPDQAPLSPPAQLRIEVSRAITLTSQADLRRLLRILPDLLTRATTYAHAATNAQGWALLAEVYSAVYYLTARNRWMDLVELASTRQAWAAGQRSHPLLACLADRDRAGSFLTCGDFEGGLTVVDRAILAAGAALSGADKALALGALHLRGMTLAGRLGQRTEAQRHIHAAWTAAEEFPHDRQIHSQLFGPANTATHVLATEGDLGRPREVIRLAEKLTSHQTGLPPSRIVDVHTSTARAHLDLGDPDGAQASLVQAFHVAPQKAKIHPESQEVLRVLICLHRRSNPQLVALAHQAGLSA
;
A
#
# COMPACT_ATOMS: atom_id res chain seq x y z
N MET A 1 7.74 17.37 27.08
CA MET A 1 7.32 16.48 25.98
C MET A 1 6.30 15.49 26.53
N GLY A 2 5.13 15.36 25.89
CA GLY A 2 4.11 14.41 26.33
C GLY A 2 4.44 12.97 25.90
N ARG A 3 3.57 12.00 26.25
CA ARG A 3 3.71 10.56 25.90
C ARG A 3 3.94 10.28 24.41
N ALA A 4 3.57 11.21 23.52
CA ALA A 4 3.76 11.09 22.08
C ALA A 4 5.11 11.61 21.56
N GLY A 5 5.99 12.12 22.43
CA GLY A 5 7.29 12.68 22.02
C GLY A 5 7.22 13.98 21.20
N ILE A 6 6.03 14.58 21.04
CA ILE A 6 5.80 15.83 20.31
C ILE A 6 5.61 17.01 21.27
N SER A 7 5.96 18.23 20.82
CA SER A 7 5.75 19.43 21.62
C SER A 7 4.28 19.84 21.61
N VAL A 8 3.82 20.49 22.71
CA VAL A 8 2.46 21.02 22.81
C VAL A 8 2.19 22.05 21.70
N SER A 9 3.19 22.88 21.37
CA SER A 9 3.07 23.86 20.28
C SER A 9 2.85 23.21 18.90
N LEU A 10 3.53 22.09 18.62
CA LEU A 10 3.32 21.35 17.37
C LEU A 10 1.94 20.70 17.33
N LEU A 11 1.49 20.12 18.45
CA LEU A 11 0.15 19.54 18.55
C LEU A 11 -0.92 20.60 18.29
N SER A 12 -0.81 21.76 18.96
CA SER A 12 -1.75 22.88 18.76
C SER A 12 -1.81 23.35 17.30
N LYS A 13 -0.67 23.46 16.62
CA LYS A 13 -0.63 23.83 15.20
C LYS A 13 -1.31 22.79 14.29
N ILE A 14 -1.20 21.51 14.64
CA ILE A 14 -1.89 20.44 13.92
C ILE A 14 -3.40 20.52 14.17
N GLU A 15 -3.81 20.74 15.41
CA GLU A 15 -5.23 20.82 15.78
C GLU A 15 -5.97 22.00 15.11
N ILE A 16 -5.29 23.14 14.94
CA ILE A 16 -5.86 24.31 14.25
C ILE A 16 -5.66 24.30 12.73
N GLY A 17 -4.99 23.27 12.18
CA GLY A 17 -4.78 23.12 10.75
C GLY A 17 -3.59 23.87 10.16
N ASP A 18 -2.76 24.54 11.00
CA ASP A 18 -1.55 25.26 10.56
C ASP A 18 -0.41 24.33 10.13
N ARG A 19 -0.47 23.08 10.54
CA ARG A 19 0.49 22.04 10.16
C ARG A 19 -0.21 20.75 9.83
N ALA A 20 0.24 20.10 8.74
CA ALA A 20 -0.24 18.79 8.37
C ALA A 20 0.15 17.72 9.39
N LEU A 21 -0.77 16.80 9.67
CA LEU A 21 -0.53 15.62 10.49
C LEU A 21 0.33 14.63 9.70
N THR A 22 1.64 14.61 9.94
CA THR A 22 2.51 13.65 9.26
C THR A 22 2.24 12.22 9.74
N PRO A 23 2.50 11.19 8.91
CA PRO A 23 2.29 9.78 9.31
C PRO A 23 3.04 9.38 10.57
N ALA A 24 4.26 9.88 10.77
CA ALA A 24 5.04 9.63 11.99
C ALA A 24 4.36 10.25 13.23
N ILE A 25 3.87 11.49 13.12
CA ILE A 25 3.15 12.16 14.22
C ILE A 25 1.81 11.45 14.48
N ALA A 26 1.08 11.06 13.43
CA ALA A 26 -0.17 10.31 13.57
C ALA A 26 0.04 8.98 14.30
N ALA A 27 1.08 8.24 13.94
CA ALA A 27 1.43 6.98 14.62
C ALA A 27 1.79 7.21 16.10
N ALA A 28 2.61 8.23 16.40
CA ALA A 28 2.98 8.58 17.77
C ALA A 28 1.77 9.00 18.63
N LEU A 29 0.83 9.76 18.04
CA LEU A 29 -0.40 10.15 18.71
C LEU A 29 -1.33 8.98 18.96
N ALA A 30 -1.56 8.13 17.94
CA ALA A 30 -2.40 6.94 18.05
C ALA A 30 -1.87 5.98 19.14
N GLN A 31 -0.56 5.76 19.17
CA GLN A 31 0.10 4.95 20.19
C GLN A 31 -0.04 5.56 21.59
N ALA A 32 0.20 6.87 21.74
CA ALA A 32 0.08 7.56 23.03
C ALA A 32 -1.35 7.56 23.57
N LEU A 33 -2.34 7.66 22.69
CA LEU A 33 -3.76 7.62 22.99
C LEU A 33 -4.31 6.18 23.11
N ARG A 34 -3.54 5.17 22.73
CA ARG A 34 -3.94 3.75 22.67
C ARG A 34 -5.16 3.52 21.79
N ILE A 35 -5.23 4.22 20.66
CA ILE A 35 -6.27 4.09 19.64
C ILE A 35 -5.65 3.68 18.31
N SER A 36 -6.47 3.18 17.38
CA SER A 36 -6.02 2.91 16.01
C SER A 36 -5.79 4.21 15.25
N LEU A 37 -4.97 4.16 14.18
CA LEU A 37 -4.81 5.29 13.26
C LEU A 37 -6.13 5.71 12.59
N ASP A 38 -7.05 4.76 12.41
CA ASP A 38 -8.39 5.05 11.86
C ASP A 38 -9.26 5.82 12.84
N GLU A 39 -9.25 5.44 14.10
CA GLU A 39 -9.93 6.20 15.17
C GLU A 39 -9.34 7.59 15.33
N LEU A 40 -8.00 7.73 15.28
CA LEU A 40 -7.35 9.04 15.32
C LEU A 40 -7.80 9.94 14.16
N ASN A 41 -7.97 9.37 12.97
CA ASN A 41 -8.40 10.10 11.77
C ASN A 41 -9.91 10.30 11.68
N GLY A 42 -10.67 9.97 12.73
CA GLY A 42 -12.11 10.21 12.79
C GLY A 42 -12.90 9.45 11.72
N LYS A 43 -12.39 8.31 11.26
CA LYS A 43 -13.10 7.54 10.23
C LYS A 43 -14.30 6.83 10.83
N PRO A 44 -15.53 7.16 10.40
CA PRO A 44 -16.65 6.25 10.59
C PRO A 44 -16.34 4.92 9.92
N ARG A 45 -16.83 3.82 10.48
CA ARG A 45 -16.78 2.50 9.84
C ARG A 45 -17.23 2.64 8.39
N SER A 46 -16.41 2.14 7.46
CA SER A 46 -16.69 2.24 6.02
C SER A 46 -18.11 1.73 5.71
N PRO A 47 -18.87 2.36 4.79
CA PRO A 47 -20.14 1.79 4.29
C PRO A 47 -19.98 0.37 3.74
N LEU A 48 -18.76 -0.03 3.34
CA LEU A 48 -18.43 -1.41 2.95
C LEU A 48 -18.42 -2.37 4.15
N ASP A 49 -18.25 -1.88 5.38
CA ASP A 49 -18.37 -2.68 6.61
C ASP A 49 -19.80 -3.10 6.91
N GLN A 50 -20.80 -2.42 6.34
CA GLN A 50 -22.22 -2.69 6.53
C GLN A 50 -22.78 -3.72 5.54
N SER A 51 -22.04 -4.07 4.47
CA SER A 51 -22.46 -5.09 3.53
C SER A 51 -22.01 -6.48 4.01
N GLY A 52 -22.88 -7.49 3.92
CA GLY A 52 -22.59 -8.89 4.27
C GLY A 52 -21.34 -9.49 3.58
N LEU A 53 -20.83 -8.78 2.58
CA LEU A 53 -19.58 -9.06 1.86
C LEU A 53 -18.33 -9.12 2.77
N LEU A 54 -18.31 -8.46 3.93
CA LEU A 54 -17.21 -8.58 4.90
C LEU A 54 -17.25 -9.92 5.66
N GLY A 55 -18.45 -10.42 5.95
CA GLY A 55 -18.66 -11.72 6.60
C GLY A 55 -18.11 -12.88 5.75
N ASP A 56 -18.44 -12.89 4.46
CA ASP A 56 -17.99 -13.93 3.53
C ASP A 56 -16.46 -13.96 3.38
N ARG A 57 -15.81 -12.79 3.42
CA ARG A 57 -14.34 -12.68 3.33
C ARG A 57 -13.65 -13.17 4.59
N ARG A 58 -14.15 -12.77 5.76
CA ARG A 58 -13.63 -13.30 7.03
C ARG A 58 -13.75 -14.80 7.08
N THR A 59 -14.84 -15.34 6.58
CA THR A 59 -15.07 -16.79 6.48
C THR A 59 -14.06 -17.42 5.52
N ALA A 60 -13.88 -16.90 4.29
CA ALA A 60 -12.94 -17.45 3.33
C ALA A 60 -11.49 -17.41 3.84
N VAL A 61 -11.05 -16.31 4.48
CA VAL A 61 -9.71 -16.20 5.05
C VAL A 61 -9.52 -17.13 6.25
N ARG A 62 -10.55 -17.35 7.06
CA ARG A 62 -10.50 -18.28 8.21
C ARG A 62 -10.37 -19.75 7.78
N ARG A 63 -11.01 -20.12 6.68
CA ARG A 63 -11.04 -21.50 6.16
C ARG A 63 -9.80 -21.86 5.32
N TYR A 64 -8.67 -21.21 5.56
CA TYR A 64 -7.43 -21.34 4.79
C TYR A 64 -6.90 -22.77 4.68
N ASP A 65 -7.15 -23.61 5.69
CA ASP A 65 -6.75 -25.00 5.82
C ASP A 65 -7.94 -25.99 5.74
N ILE A 66 -9.12 -25.48 5.41
CA ILE A 66 -10.36 -26.27 5.28
C ILE A 66 -10.87 -26.15 3.84
N PRO A 67 -10.37 -26.98 2.91
CA PRO A 67 -10.81 -26.94 1.52
C PRO A 67 -12.28 -27.35 1.40
N ASP A 68 -12.99 -26.76 0.45
CA ASP A 68 -14.36 -27.15 0.12
C ASP A 68 -14.36 -28.47 -0.67
N GLN A 69 -15.47 -29.20 -0.58
CA GLN A 69 -15.70 -30.43 -1.35
C GLN A 69 -16.21 -30.14 -2.77
N ALA A 70 -16.00 -28.93 -3.30
CA ALA A 70 -16.43 -28.53 -4.63
C ALA A 70 -15.52 -29.14 -5.73
N PRO A 71 -16.03 -29.32 -6.96
CA PRO A 71 -15.22 -29.74 -8.08
C PRO A 71 -14.02 -28.81 -8.27
N LEU A 72 -12.85 -29.40 -8.58
CA LEU A 72 -11.61 -28.61 -8.77
C LEU A 72 -11.72 -27.74 -10.02
N SER A 73 -11.36 -26.48 -9.86
CA SER A 73 -11.19 -25.59 -11.02
C SER A 73 -10.02 -26.04 -11.88
N PRO A 74 -10.14 -26.00 -13.22
CA PRO A 74 -9.02 -26.27 -14.10
C PRO A 74 -7.83 -25.34 -13.79
N PRO A 75 -6.58 -25.85 -13.69
CA PRO A 75 -5.42 -25.04 -13.33
C PRO A 75 -5.20 -23.82 -14.24
N ALA A 76 -5.46 -23.96 -15.52
CA ALA A 76 -5.34 -22.88 -16.49
C ALA A 76 -6.34 -21.74 -16.22
N GLN A 77 -7.58 -22.09 -15.91
CA GLN A 77 -8.60 -21.10 -15.55
C GLN A 77 -8.23 -20.37 -14.25
N LEU A 78 -7.79 -21.11 -13.23
CA LEU A 78 -7.39 -20.51 -11.95
C LEU A 78 -6.23 -19.52 -12.13
N ARG A 79 -5.23 -19.84 -12.96
CA ARG A 79 -4.13 -18.92 -13.30
C ARG A 79 -4.64 -17.63 -13.96
N ILE A 80 -5.56 -17.75 -14.91
CA ILE A 80 -6.15 -16.56 -15.57
C ILE A 80 -6.87 -15.67 -14.56
N GLU A 81 -7.61 -16.26 -13.65
CA GLU A 81 -8.36 -15.50 -12.64
C GLU A 81 -7.45 -14.86 -11.60
N VAL A 82 -6.37 -15.54 -11.19
CA VAL A 82 -5.33 -14.94 -10.32
C VAL A 82 -4.64 -13.77 -11.02
N SER A 83 -4.23 -13.93 -12.29
CA SER A 83 -3.67 -12.83 -13.09
C SER A 83 -4.65 -11.67 -13.22
N ARG A 84 -5.94 -11.94 -13.38
CA ARG A 84 -6.98 -10.90 -13.39
C ARG A 84 -7.07 -10.18 -12.05
N ALA A 85 -6.99 -10.89 -10.93
CA ALA A 85 -6.99 -10.25 -9.61
C ALA A 85 -5.77 -9.33 -9.45
N ILE A 86 -4.57 -9.75 -9.88
CA ILE A 86 -3.36 -8.94 -9.88
C ILE A 86 -3.54 -7.69 -10.78
N THR A 87 -4.12 -7.84 -11.96
CA THR A 87 -4.42 -6.70 -12.85
C THR A 87 -5.36 -5.71 -12.18
N LEU A 88 -6.39 -6.17 -11.46
CA LEU A 88 -7.32 -5.30 -10.74
C LEU A 88 -6.62 -4.52 -9.61
N THR A 89 -5.59 -5.09 -8.96
CA THR A 89 -4.78 -4.34 -7.99
C THR A 89 -3.99 -3.21 -8.67
N SER A 90 -3.40 -3.48 -9.82
CA SER A 90 -2.66 -2.49 -10.61
C SER A 90 -3.56 -1.36 -11.14
N GLN A 91 -4.79 -1.69 -11.51
CA GLN A 91 -5.80 -0.72 -11.95
C GLN A 91 -6.49 0.02 -10.78
N ALA A 92 -6.23 -0.37 -9.54
CA ALA A 92 -6.94 0.12 -8.35
C ALA A 92 -8.47 -0.06 -8.41
N ASP A 93 -8.96 -1.09 -9.13
CA ASP A 93 -10.39 -1.43 -9.17
C ASP A 93 -10.78 -2.27 -7.96
N LEU A 94 -10.89 -1.59 -6.82
CA LEU A 94 -11.14 -2.22 -5.53
C LEU A 94 -12.50 -2.89 -5.46
N ARG A 95 -13.51 -2.35 -6.17
CA ARG A 95 -14.88 -2.90 -6.16
C ARG A 95 -14.96 -4.25 -6.86
N ARG A 96 -14.30 -4.38 -8.02
CA ARG A 96 -14.25 -5.68 -8.73
C ARG A 96 -13.41 -6.68 -7.98
N LEU A 97 -12.26 -6.25 -7.47
CA LEU A 97 -11.39 -7.09 -6.65
C LEU A 97 -12.15 -7.62 -5.43
N LEU A 98 -12.88 -6.75 -4.75
CA LEU A 98 -13.71 -7.07 -3.60
C LEU A 98 -14.74 -8.18 -3.89
N ARG A 99 -15.34 -8.18 -5.08
CA ARG A 99 -16.35 -9.16 -5.48
C ARG A 99 -15.78 -10.54 -5.81
N ILE A 100 -14.60 -10.58 -6.47
CA ILE A 100 -14.06 -11.85 -6.97
C ILE A 100 -13.24 -12.62 -5.93
N LEU A 101 -12.62 -11.90 -4.97
CA LEU A 101 -11.66 -12.52 -4.05
C LEU A 101 -12.22 -13.63 -3.15
N PRO A 102 -13.44 -13.56 -2.59
CA PRO A 102 -13.93 -14.64 -1.71
C PRO A 102 -14.04 -15.99 -2.44
N ASP A 103 -14.65 -16.01 -3.61
CA ASP A 103 -14.79 -17.21 -4.43
C ASP A 103 -13.43 -17.69 -4.96
N LEU A 104 -12.59 -16.78 -5.47
CA LEU A 104 -11.26 -17.10 -5.95
C LEU A 104 -10.38 -17.68 -4.83
N LEU A 105 -10.44 -17.14 -3.62
CA LEU A 105 -9.71 -17.65 -2.46
C LEU A 105 -10.16 -19.07 -2.09
N THR A 106 -11.47 -19.32 -2.04
CA THR A 106 -12.01 -20.65 -1.76
C THR A 106 -11.54 -21.68 -2.79
N ARG A 107 -11.65 -21.38 -4.08
CA ARG A 107 -11.23 -22.29 -5.16
C ARG A 107 -9.71 -22.48 -5.20
N ALA A 108 -8.91 -21.44 -4.95
CA ALA A 108 -7.46 -21.55 -4.85
C ALA A 108 -7.04 -22.40 -3.66
N THR A 109 -7.70 -22.27 -2.51
CA THR A 109 -7.48 -23.12 -1.32
C THR A 109 -7.79 -24.57 -1.64
N THR A 110 -8.95 -24.86 -2.20
CA THR A 110 -9.37 -26.23 -2.58
C THR A 110 -8.39 -26.84 -3.58
N TYR A 111 -7.96 -26.07 -4.59
CA TYR A 111 -6.99 -26.53 -5.57
C TYR A 111 -5.60 -26.82 -4.97
N ALA A 112 -5.07 -25.89 -4.12
CA ALA A 112 -3.77 -26.06 -3.49
C ALA A 112 -3.69 -27.32 -2.61
N HIS A 113 -4.74 -27.59 -1.85
CA HIS A 113 -4.82 -28.77 -0.98
C HIS A 113 -4.99 -30.06 -1.77
N ALA A 114 -5.76 -30.06 -2.83
CA ALA A 114 -6.00 -31.27 -3.64
C ALA A 114 -4.81 -31.61 -4.56
N ALA A 115 -4.24 -30.59 -5.24
CA ALA A 115 -3.13 -30.77 -6.17
C ALA A 115 -1.79 -31.04 -5.45
N THR A 116 -1.62 -30.59 -4.22
CA THR A 116 -0.43 -30.73 -3.36
C THR A 116 0.90 -30.41 -4.05
N ASN A 117 0.88 -29.62 -5.12
CA ASN A 117 2.05 -29.23 -5.90
C ASN A 117 2.47 -27.77 -5.64
N ALA A 118 3.70 -27.43 -6.02
CA ALA A 118 4.25 -26.08 -5.83
C ALA A 118 3.41 -24.99 -6.51
N GLN A 119 2.85 -25.28 -7.69
CA GLN A 119 2.05 -24.32 -8.44
C GLN A 119 0.74 -23.95 -7.74
N GLY A 120 0.04 -24.94 -7.15
CA GLY A 120 -1.20 -24.67 -6.41
C GLY A 120 -0.96 -23.76 -5.22
N TRP A 121 0.09 -24.02 -4.46
CA TRP A 121 0.47 -23.20 -3.31
C TRP A 121 0.96 -21.82 -3.72
N ALA A 122 1.68 -21.70 -4.84
CA ALA A 122 2.08 -20.40 -5.38
C ALA A 122 0.87 -19.55 -5.77
N LEU A 123 -0.12 -20.12 -6.48
CA LEU A 123 -1.35 -19.42 -6.83
C LEU A 123 -2.11 -18.97 -5.58
N LEU A 124 -2.21 -19.80 -4.56
CA LEU A 124 -2.86 -19.45 -3.30
C LEU A 124 -2.12 -18.28 -2.60
N ALA A 125 -0.79 -18.28 -2.57
CA ALA A 125 0.00 -17.18 -2.02
C ALA A 125 -0.26 -15.86 -2.78
N GLU A 126 -0.37 -15.90 -4.11
CA GLU A 126 -0.70 -14.72 -4.91
C GLU A 126 -2.12 -14.20 -4.65
N VAL A 127 -3.10 -15.08 -4.44
CA VAL A 127 -4.45 -14.68 -4.05
C VAL A 127 -4.42 -13.99 -2.68
N TYR A 128 -3.67 -14.51 -1.70
CA TYR A 128 -3.51 -13.85 -0.41
C TYR A 128 -2.83 -12.49 -0.51
N SER A 129 -1.86 -12.30 -1.43
CA SER A 129 -1.29 -10.97 -1.69
C SER A 129 -2.34 -9.98 -2.21
N ALA A 130 -3.25 -10.42 -3.07
CA ALA A 130 -4.38 -9.57 -3.52
C ALA A 130 -5.37 -9.27 -2.39
N VAL A 131 -5.62 -10.23 -1.49
CA VAL A 131 -6.41 -10.01 -0.25
C VAL A 131 -5.72 -8.99 0.63
N TYR A 132 -4.41 -9.15 0.88
CA TYR A 132 -3.61 -8.19 1.64
C TYR A 132 -3.69 -6.77 1.02
N TYR A 133 -3.51 -6.64 -0.30
CA TYR A 133 -3.61 -5.35 -0.98
C TYR A 133 -4.95 -4.68 -0.71
N LEU A 134 -6.06 -5.41 -0.92
CA LEU A 134 -7.41 -4.90 -0.72
C LEU A 134 -7.67 -4.47 0.72
N THR A 135 -7.30 -5.32 1.68
CA THR A 135 -7.54 -5.10 3.10
C THR A 135 -6.69 -3.96 3.65
N ALA A 136 -5.42 -3.86 3.23
CA ALA A 136 -4.53 -2.76 3.60
C ALA A 136 -5.02 -1.41 3.07
N ARG A 137 -5.56 -1.35 1.83
CA ARG A 137 -6.12 -0.11 1.27
C ARG A 137 -7.40 0.33 1.98
N ASN A 138 -8.22 -0.62 2.42
CA ASN A 138 -9.43 -0.34 3.19
C ASN A 138 -9.18 -0.24 4.70
N ARG A 139 -7.94 -0.47 5.16
CA ARG A 139 -7.52 -0.43 6.57
C ARG A 139 -8.32 -1.41 7.46
N TRP A 140 -8.63 -2.58 6.94
CA TRP A 140 -9.22 -3.67 7.72
C TRP A 140 -8.11 -4.46 8.42
N MET A 141 -7.67 -3.91 9.56
CA MET A 141 -6.43 -4.31 10.22
C MET A 141 -6.37 -5.79 10.61
N ASP A 142 -7.47 -6.35 11.11
CA ASP A 142 -7.61 -7.77 11.43
C ASP A 142 -7.38 -8.66 10.19
N LEU A 143 -7.88 -8.25 9.03
CA LEU A 143 -7.72 -8.98 7.78
C LEU A 143 -6.36 -8.75 7.13
N VAL A 144 -5.74 -7.58 7.31
CA VAL A 144 -4.37 -7.29 6.83
C VAL A 144 -3.37 -8.27 7.43
N GLU A 145 -3.42 -8.46 8.74
CA GLU A 145 -2.52 -9.36 9.46
C GLU A 145 -2.78 -10.82 9.09
N LEU A 146 -4.05 -11.24 9.07
CA LEU A 146 -4.43 -12.60 8.66
C LEU A 146 -3.99 -12.87 7.21
N ALA A 147 -4.23 -11.95 6.27
CA ALA A 147 -3.87 -12.15 4.87
C ALA A 147 -2.36 -12.32 4.69
N SER A 148 -1.54 -11.45 5.30
CA SER A 148 -0.08 -11.54 5.21
C SER A 148 0.47 -12.82 5.86
N THR A 149 -0.09 -13.25 6.98
CA THR A 149 0.29 -14.50 7.65
C THR A 149 -0.08 -15.73 6.81
N ARG A 150 -1.28 -15.73 6.20
CA ARG A 150 -1.72 -16.83 5.32
C ARG A 150 -0.96 -16.87 4.01
N GLN A 151 -0.55 -15.73 3.48
CA GLN A 151 0.35 -15.65 2.32
C GLN A 151 1.70 -16.33 2.62
N ALA A 152 2.32 -15.99 3.74
CA ALA A 152 3.58 -16.61 4.18
C ALA A 152 3.43 -18.13 4.40
N TRP A 153 2.33 -18.54 5.03
CA TRP A 153 2.01 -19.97 5.20
C TRP A 153 1.88 -20.69 3.86
N ALA A 154 1.14 -20.15 2.90
CA ALA A 154 0.96 -20.75 1.59
C ALA A 154 2.29 -20.83 0.82
N ALA A 155 3.11 -19.78 0.83
CA ALA A 155 4.43 -19.76 0.21
C ALA A 155 5.39 -20.80 0.82
N GLY A 156 5.24 -21.10 2.11
CA GLY A 156 6.06 -22.08 2.84
C GLY A 156 5.71 -23.55 2.57
N GLN A 157 4.50 -23.84 2.06
CA GLN A 157 4.05 -25.24 1.91
C GLN A 157 4.90 -26.09 0.93
N ARG A 158 5.51 -25.48 -0.07
CA ARG A 158 6.33 -26.15 -1.09
C ARG A 158 7.61 -25.36 -1.43
N SER A 159 8.18 -24.68 -0.44
CA SER A 159 9.46 -23.97 -0.54
C SER A 159 9.58 -23.13 -1.83
N HIS A 160 8.86 -22.03 -1.90
CA HIS A 160 9.00 -21.07 -2.98
C HIS A 160 9.71 -19.82 -2.45
N PRO A 161 11.05 -19.75 -2.47
CA PRO A 161 11.82 -18.71 -1.79
C PRO A 161 11.43 -17.29 -2.20
N LEU A 162 11.18 -17.05 -3.50
CA LEU A 162 10.74 -15.75 -3.98
C LEU A 162 9.40 -15.34 -3.37
N LEU A 163 8.39 -16.21 -3.41
CA LEU A 163 7.08 -15.90 -2.84
C LEU A 163 7.14 -15.74 -1.30
N ALA A 164 8.02 -16.46 -0.63
CA ALA A 164 8.26 -16.25 0.80
C ALA A 164 8.79 -14.84 1.08
N CYS A 165 9.77 -14.36 0.30
CA CYS A 165 10.28 -12.99 0.42
C CYS A 165 9.21 -11.94 0.10
N LEU A 166 8.35 -12.18 -0.90
CA LEU A 166 7.24 -11.27 -1.21
C LEU A 166 6.17 -11.28 -0.11
N ALA A 167 5.95 -12.42 0.55
CA ALA A 167 5.08 -12.50 1.72
C ALA A 167 5.66 -11.71 2.92
N ASP A 168 6.95 -11.78 3.17
CA ASP A 168 7.61 -10.98 4.21
C ASP A 168 7.55 -9.48 3.89
N ARG A 169 7.69 -9.09 2.62
CA ARG A 169 7.48 -7.71 2.17
C ARG A 169 6.06 -7.23 2.47
N ASP A 170 5.04 -8.05 2.24
CA ASP A 170 3.64 -7.71 2.52
C ASP A 170 3.38 -7.71 4.04
N ARG A 171 4.00 -8.63 4.79
CA ARG A 171 4.00 -8.61 6.26
C ARG A 171 4.62 -7.33 6.82
N ALA A 172 5.78 -6.88 6.32
CA ALA A 172 6.36 -5.59 6.70
C ALA A 172 5.40 -4.42 6.38
N GLY A 173 4.54 -4.57 5.36
CA GLY A 173 3.48 -3.63 5.05
C GLY A 173 2.32 -3.65 6.05
N SER A 174 2.04 -4.75 6.76
CA SER A 174 1.07 -4.73 7.87
C SER A 174 1.59 -3.87 9.02
N PHE A 175 2.87 -3.97 9.36
CA PHE A 175 3.52 -3.09 10.34
C PHE A 175 3.45 -1.61 9.93
N LEU A 176 3.69 -1.30 8.65
CA LEU A 176 3.52 0.06 8.13
C LEU A 176 2.08 0.58 8.36
N THR A 177 1.08 -0.27 8.16
CA THR A 177 -0.33 0.11 8.32
C THR A 177 -0.71 0.32 9.78
N CYS A 178 -0.09 -0.41 10.72
CA CYS A 178 -0.27 -0.26 12.16
C CYS A 178 0.53 0.90 12.76
N GLY A 179 1.52 1.44 12.03
CA GLY A 179 2.41 2.48 12.54
C GLY A 179 3.61 1.95 13.36
N ASP A 180 3.82 0.64 13.38
CA ASP A 180 5.01 0.01 13.95
C ASP A 180 6.11 -0.11 12.88
N PHE A 181 6.74 1.01 12.59
CA PHE A 181 7.72 1.10 11.51
C PHE A 181 9.03 0.39 11.84
N GLU A 182 9.45 0.36 13.10
CA GLU A 182 10.66 -0.33 13.56
C GLU A 182 10.49 -1.86 13.46
N GLY A 183 9.35 -2.38 13.89
CA GLY A 183 9.00 -3.78 13.70
C GLY A 183 8.99 -4.16 12.22
N GLY A 184 8.46 -3.28 11.37
CA GLY A 184 8.47 -3.45 9.92
C GLY A 184 9.87 -3.50 9.33
N LEU A 185 10.79 -2.63 9.75
CA LEU A 185 12.21 -2.64 9.32
C LEU A 185 12.90 -3.94 9.74
N THR A 186 12.63 -4.41 10.95
CA THR A 186 13.18 -5.69 11.44
C THR A 186 12.75 -6.87 10.56
N VAL A 187 11.50 -6.87 10.07
CA VAL A 187 11.02 -7.89 9.13
C VAL A 187 11.74 -7.75 7.78
N VAL A 188 11.88 -6.53 7.26
CA VAL A 188 12.58 -6.26 5.99
C VAL A 188 14.03 -6.73 6.04
N ASP A 189 14.77 -6.39 7.09
CA ASP A 189 16.19 -6.75 7.19
C ASP A 189 16.40 -8.27 7.26
N ARG A 190 15.58 -8.98 8.03
CA ARG A 190 15.60 -10.45 8.04
C ARG A 190 15.27 -11.06 6.68
N ALA A 191 14.28 -10.52 6.00
CA ALA A 191 13.89 -11.00 4.67
C ALA A 191 14.97 -10.72 3.60
N ILE A 192 15.70 -9.60 3.69
CA ILE A 192 16.83 -9.29 2.82
C ILE A 192 17.94 -10.32 2.99
N LEU A 193 18.28 -10.69 4.21
CA LEU A 193 19.29 -11.72 4.48
C LEU A 193 18.84 -13.08 3.91
N ALA A 194 17.60 -13.47 4.14
CA ALA A 194 17.04 -14.71 3.61
C ALA A 194 17.03 -14.74 2.07
N ALA A 195 16.59 -13.65 1.42
CA ALA A 195 16.61 -13.50 -0.04
C ALA A 195 18.02 -13.58 -0.60
N GLY A 196 18.99 -12.92 0.06
CA GLY A 196 20.39 -12.94 -0.33
C GLY A 196 21.01 -14.33 -0.33
N ALA A 197 20.61 -15.20 0.60
CA ALA A 197 21.08 -16.56 0.74
C ALA A 197 20.36 -17.57 -0.18
N ALA A 198 19.05 -17.37 -0.45
CA ALA A 198 18.21 -18.37 -1.11
C ALA A 198 17.96 -18.11 -2.60
N LEU A 199 18.22 -16.90 -3.11
CA LEU A 199 17.89 -16.49 -4.47
C LEU A 199 19.11 -16.05 -5.27
N SER A 200 19.00 -16.11 -6.60
CA SER A 200 20.01 -15.66 -7.55
C SER A 200 19.36 -14.98 -8.76
N GLY A 201 20.17 -14.26 -9.57
CA GLY A 201 19.71 -13.61 -10.81
C GLY A 201 18.53 -12.68 -10.63
N ALA A 202 17.62 -12.64 -11.59
CA ALA A 202 16.45 -11.75 -11.62
C ALA A 202 15.51 -11.94 -10.42
N ASP A 203 15.34 -13.17 -9.93
CA ASP A 203 14.50 -13.42 -8.74
C ASP A 203 15.09 -12.78 -7.49
N LYS A 204 16.42 -12.82 -7.33
CA LYS A 204 17.12 -12.12 -6.24
C LYS A 204 16.96 -10.61 -6.37
N ALA A 205 17.16 -10.06 -7.56
CA ALA A 205 17.02 -8.63 -7.81
C ALA A 205 15.58 -8.17 -7.52
N LEU A 206 14.56 -8.92 -7.96
CA LEU A 206 13.16 -8.62 -7.67
C LEU A 206 12.88 -8.64 -6.16
N ALA A 207 13.29 -9.71 -5.46
CA ALA A 207 13.04 -9.85 -4.02
C ALA A 207 13.70 -8.74 -3.23
N LEU A 208 15.01 -8.51 -3.46
CA LEU A 208 15.75 -7.45 -2.79
C LEU A 208 15.18 -6.07 -3.12
N GLY A 209 14.91 -5.81 -4.40
CA GLY A 209 14.30 -4.56 -4.82
C GLY A 209 12.96 -4.29 -4.11
N ALA A 210 12.04 -5.25 -4.14
CA ALA A 210 10.73 -5.12 -3.48
C ALA A 210 10.84 -4.92 -1.95
N LEU A 211 11.79 -5.59 -1.29
CA LEU A 211 12.07 -5.42 0.13
C LEU A 211 12.67 -4.03 0.42
N HIS A 212 13.63 -3.57 -0.38
CA HIS A 212 14.21 -2.25 -0.22
C HIS A 212 13.21 -1.12 -0.50
N LEU A 213 12.27 -1.28 -1.44
CA LEU A 213 11.15 -0.35 -1.60
C LEU A 213 10.29 -0.26 -0.33
N ARG A 214 10.09 -1.36 0.37
CA ARG A 214 9.38 -1.38 1.65
C ARG A 214 10.20 -0.72 2.76
N GLY A 215 11.50 -1.05 2.83
CA GLY A 215 12.42 -0.50 3.82
C GLY A 215 12.55 1.03 3.71
N MET A 216 12.71 1.58 2.49
CA MET A 216 12.78 3.03 2.32
C MET A 216 11.51 3.74 2.80
N THR A 217 10.33 3.15 2.54
CA THR A 217 9.06 3.70 3.02
C THR A 217 8.99 3.71 4.55
N LEU A 218 9.37 2.61 5.21
CA LEU A 218 9.38 2.49 6.66
C LEU A 218 10.37 3.46 7.31
N ALA A 219 11.60 3.53 6.79
CA ALA A 219 12.64 4.44 7.27
C ALA A 219 12.26 5.91 7.04
N GLY A 220 11.63 6.22 5.90
CA GLY A 220 11.09 7.56 5.61
C GLY A 220 10.03 7.96 6.63
N ARG A 221 9.11 7.07 6.99
CA ARG A 221 8.08 7.28 8.01
C ARG A 221 8.65 7.51 9.41
N LEU A 222 9.77 6.90 9.72
CA LEU A 222 10.54 7.15 10.97
C LEU A 222 11.35 8.45 10.92
N GLY A 223 11.51 9.08 9.76
CA GLY A 223 12.41 10.22 9.57
C GLY A 223 13.89 9.82 9.57
N GLN A 224 14.21 8.53 9.46
CA GLN A 224 15.57 7.99 9.48
C GLN A 224 16.23 8.15 8.09
N ARG A 225 16.72 9.36 7.82
CA ARG A 225 17.25 9.72 6.49
C ARG A 225 18.35 8.78 6.00
N THR A 226 19.35 8.49 6.82
CA THR A 226 20.48 7.63 6.43
C THR A 226 20.00 6.24 6.05
N GLU A 227 19.09 5.68 6.84
CA GLU A 227 18.54 4.36 6.59
C GLU A 227 17.67 4.35 5.32
N ALA A 228 16.84 5.36 5.13
CA ALA A 228 16.07 5.53 3.90
C ALA A 228 16.97 5.60 2.67
N GLN A 229 18.09 6.36 2.72
CA GLN A 229 19.06 6.47 1.63
C GLN A 229 19.76 5.13 1.34
N ARG A 230 20.08 4.35 2.37
CA ARG A 230 20.63 2.99 2.18
C ARG A 230 19.67 2.12 1.37
N HIS A 231 18.39 2.12 1.73
CA HIS A 231 17.37 1.37 1.01
C HIS A 231 17.10 1.91 -0.40
N ILE A 232 17.12 3.22 -0.59
CA ILE A 232 16.95 3.87 -1.91
C ILE A 232 18.08 3.43 -2.84
N HIS A 233 19.33 3.50 -2.39
CA HIS A 233 20.48 3.09 -3.20
C HIS A 233 20.38 1.61 -3.60
N ALA A 234 20.11 0.72 -2.65
CA ALA A 234 19.98 -0.71 -2.91
C ALA A 234 18.80 -1.06 -3.82
N ALA A 235 17.67 -0.32 -3.73
CA ALA A 235 16.54 -0.51 -4.63
C ALA A 235 16.89 -0.11 -6.07
N TRP A 236 17.65 0.98 -6.27
CA TRP A 236 18.13 1.37 -7.59
C TRP A 236 19.10 0.34 -8.19
N THR A 237 20.06 -0.16 -7.40
CA THR A 237 20.96 -1.24 -7.84
C THR A 237 20.18 -2.48 -8.28
N ALA A 238 19.15 -2.88 -7.53
CA ALA A 238 18.29 -3.99 -7.93
C ALA A 238 17.48 -3.68 -9.21
N ALA A 239 17.11 -2.41 -9.44
CA ALA A 239 16.35 -2.00 -10.61
C ALA A 239 17.18 -1.98 -11.90
N GLU A 240 18.51 -1.99 -11.83
CA GLU A 240 19.41 -2.07 -13.00
C GLU A 240 19.22 -3.36 -13.80
N GLU A 241 18.74 -4.44 -13.14
CA GLU A 241 18.40 -5.71 -13.81
C GLU A 241 17.12 -5.62 -14.67
N PHE A 242 16.38 -4.51 -14.58
CA PHE A 242 15.09 -4.34 -15.24
C PHE A 242 15.11 -3.11 -16.15
N PRO A 243 15.13 -3.27 -17.48
CA PRO A 243 15.15 -2.13 -18.41
C PRO A 243 13.86 -1.28 -18.37
N HIS A 244 12.77 -1.87 -17.89
CA HIS A 244 11.47 -1.22 -17.68
C HIS A 244 10.72 -1.94 -16.57
N ASP A 245 9.67 -1.31 -16.05
CA ASP A 245 8.82 -1.90 -15.01
C ASP A 245 8.13 -3.17 -15.51
N ARG A 246 8.13 -4.19 -14.68
CA ARG A 246 7.47 -5.48 -14.97
C ARG A 246 6.58 -5.89 -13.81
N GLN A 247 5.42 -6.43 -14.16
CA GLN A 247 4.57 -7.14 -13.20
C GLN A 247 5.07 -8.59 -13.11
N ILE A 248 5.65 -8.95 -11.97
CA ILE A 248 6.13 -10.31 -11.69
C ILE A 248 5.43 -10.78 -10.42
N HIS A 249 4.68 -11.87 -10.53
CA HIS A 249 3.74 -12.24 -9.47
C HIS A 249 2.85 -11.05 -9.08
N SER A 250 2.66 -10.83 -7.77
CA SER A 250 1.89 -9.70 -7.26
C SER A 250 2.66 -8.38 -7.20
N GLN A 251 3.94 -8.34 -7.63
CA GLN A 251 4.79 -7.17 -7.53
C GLN A 251 5.02 -6.47 -8.86
N LEU A 252 4.84 -5.16 -8.88
CA LEU A 252 5.39 -4.30 -9.91
C LEU A 252 6.78 -3.84 -9.46
N PHE A 253 7.80 -4.08 -10.28
CA PHE A 253 9.15 -3.68 -9.99
C PHE A 253 9.89 -3.22 -11.25
N GLY A 254 10.71 -2.20 -11.10
CA GLY A 254 11.55 -1.59 -12.12
C GLY A 254 11.80 -0.10 -11.84
N PRO A 255 12.41 0.64 -12.80
CA PRO A 255 12.89 2.00 -12.58
C PRO A 255 11.77 3.00 -12.22
N ALA A 256 10.66 3.00 -12.96
CA ALA A 256 9.60 3.98 -12.72
C ALA A 256 8.87 3.74 -11.40
N ASN A 257 8.61 2.47 -11.04
CA ASN A 257 8.04 2.13 -9.74
C ASN A 257 9.01 2.47 -8.59
N THR A 258 10.31 2.26 -8.77
CA THR A 258 11.32 2.67 -7.78
C THR A 258 11.30 4.19 -7.59
N ALA A 259 11.29 4.97 -8.67
CA ALA A 259 11.19 6.43 -8.60
C ALA A 259 9.92 6.90 -7.87
N THR A 260 8.78 6.20 -8.05
CA THR A 260 7.54 6.49 -7.32
C THR A 260 7.69 6.31 -5.80
N HIS A 261 8.36 5.24 -5.38
CA HIS A 261 8.63 4.99 -3.95
C HIS A 261 9.63 6.00 -3.37
N VAL A 262 10.67 6.36 -4.13
CA VAL A 262 11.62 7.41 -3.73
C VAL A 262 10.91 8.74 -3.54
N LEU A 263 10.05 9.13 -4.49
CA LEU A 263 9.23 10.35 -4.39
C LEU A 263 8.41 10.40 -3.09
N ALA A 264 7.70 9.34 -2.78
CA ALA A 264 6.91 9.26 -1.54
C ALA A 264 7.80 9.33 -0.28
N THR A 265 8.95 8.64 -0.31
CA THR A 265 9.92 8.66 0.81
C THR A 265 10.53 10.06 1.03
N GLU A 266 10.85 10.79 -0.04
CA GLU A 266 11.33 12.18 0.06
C GLU A 266 10.27 13.10 0.68
N GLY A 267 8.99 12.87 0.37
CA GLY A 267 7.87 13.54 1.04
C GLY A 267 7.81 13.24 2.54
N ASP A 268 7.94 11.99 2.93
CA ASP A 268 7.97 11.57 4.34
C ASP A 268 9.18 12.16 5.11
N LEU A 269 10.30 12.37 4.41
CA LEU A 269 11.51 13.02 4.95
C LEU A 269 11.44 14.56 4.97
N GLY A 270 10.29 15.16 4.60
CA GLY A 270 10.08 16.60 4.62
C GLY A 270 10.83 17.37 3.52
N ARG A 271 10.95 16.77 2.32
CA ARG A 271 11.63 17.38 1.18
C ARG A 271 10.66 17.65 0.00
N PRO A 272 9.66 18.53 0.16
CA PRO A 272 8.59 18.73 -0.81
C PRO A 272 9.09 19.23 -2.17
N ARG A 273 10.16 20.04 -2.24
CA ARG A 273 10.74 20.48 -3.51
C ARG A 273 11.29 19.31 -4.33
N GLU A 274 11.88 18.33 -3.66
CA GLU A 274 12.38 17.11 -4.32
C GLU A 274 11.24 16.24 -4.84
N VAL A 275 10.12 16.15 -4.09
CA VAL A 275 8.90 15.48 -4.54
C VAL A 275 8.39 16.08 -5.85
N ILE A 276 8.28 17.41 -5.95
CA ILE A 276 7.83 18.10 -7.17
C ILE A 276 8.77 17.78 -8.33
N ARG A 277 10.08 17.93 -8.13
CA ARG A 277 11.09 17.66 -9.15
C ARG A 277 11.04 16.21 -9.69
N LEU A 278 10.83 15.25 -8.81
CA LEU A 278 10.69 13.84 -9.20
C LEU A 278 9.35 13.58 -9.90
N ALA A 279 8.27 14.21 -9.46
CA ALA A 279 6.95 14.09 -10.07
C ALA A 279 6.95 14.61 -11.52
N GLU A 280 7.58 15.75 -11.78
CA GLU A 280 7.73 16.30 -13.14
C GLU A 280 8.42 15.32 -14.09
N LYS A 281 9.48 14.65 -13.62
CA LYS A 281 10.17 13.61 -14.40
C LYS A 281 9.31 12.40 -14.69
N LEU A 282 8.50 11.95 -13.70
CA LEU A 282 7.63 10.82 -13.86
C LEU A 282 6.42 11.11 -14.78
N THR A 283 5.90 12.33 -14.77
CA THR A 283 4.75 12.74 -15.58
C THR A 283 5.14 13.17 -16.99
N SER A 284 6.34 13.68 -17.20
CA SER A 284 6.85 14.09 -18.52
C SER A 284 7.19 12.92 -19.45
N HIS A 285 7.39 11.73 -18.90
CA HIS A 285 7.69 10.52 -19.66
C HIS A 285 6.50 9.57 -19.61
N GLN A 286 6.20 8.89 -20.72
CA GLN A 286 5.23 7.77 -20.70
C GLN A 286 5.86 6.58 -19.96
N THR A 287 5.78 6.61 -18.64
CA THR A 287 6.47 5.64 -17.77
C THR A 287 5.83 4.24 -17.77
N GLY A 288 4.62 4.09 -18.35
CA GLY A 288 3.89 2.82 -18.28
C GLY A 288 3.39 2.44 -16.89
N LEU A 289 3.48 3.35 -15.91
CA LEU A 289 2.99 3.11 -14.56
C LEU A 289 1.48 2.84 -14.55
N PRO A 290 1.01 1.86 -13.76
CA PRO A 290 -0.41 1.58 -13.64
C PRO A 290 -1.14 2.67 -12.82
N PRO A 291 -2.47 2.80 -12.98
CA PRO A 291 -3.28 3.77 -12.25
C PRO A 291 -3.05 3.76 -10.74
N SER A 292 -2.81 2.57 -10.16
CA SER A 292 -2.52 2.44 -8.73
C SER A 292 -1.22 3.13 -8.29
N ARG A 293 -0.28 3.38 -9.19
CA ARG A 293 0.97 4.10 -8.91
C ARG A 293 0.87 5.57 -9.28
N ILE A 294 0.22 5.87 -10.39
CA ILE A 294 -0.01 7.26 -10.81
C ILE A 294 -0.78 8.04 -9.74
N VAL A 295 -1.78 7.42 -9.10
CA VAL A 295 -2.49 8.07 -8.00
C VAL A 295 -1.59 8.34 -6.79
N ASP A 296 -0.62 7.47 -6.49
CA ASP A 296 0.34 7.71 -5.40
C ASP A 296 1.23 8.93 -5.72
N VAL A 297 1.73 9.02 -6.95
CA VAL A 297 2.52 10.20 -7.41
C VAL A 297 1.72 11.49 -7.23
N HIS A 298 0.49 11.55 -7.76
CA HIS A 298 -0.32 12.76 -7.65
C HIS A 298 -0.70 13.11 -6.20
N THR A 299 -0.95 12.12 -5.37
CA THR A 299 -1.29 12.35 -3.96
C THR A 299 -0.10 12.94 -3.19
N SER A 300 1.09 12.36 -3.34
CA SER A 300 2.29 12.88 -2.69
C SER A 300 2.69 14.25 -3.26
N THR A 301 2.47 14.50 -4.56
CA THR A 301 2.68 15.80 -5.18
C THR A 301 1.71 16.86 -4.61
N ALA A 302 0.44 16.50 -4.44
CA ALA A 302 -0.55 17.39 -3.85
C ALA A 302 -0.16 17.81 -2.43
N ARG A 303 0.31 16.86 -1.63
CA ARG A 303 0.84 17.17 -0.29
C ARG A 303 2.06 18.08 -0.35
N ALA A 304 3.01 17.79 -1.24
CA ALA A 304 4.22 18.62 -1.37
C ALA A 304 3.90 20.08 -1.75
N HIS A 305 2.89 20.32 -2.60
CA HIS A 305 2.40 21.66 -2.90
C HIS A 305 1.85 22.36 -1.64
N LEU A 306 1.04 21.65 -0.82
CA LEU A 306 0.57 22.24 0.45
C LEU A 306 1.72 22.59 1.39
N ASP A 307 2.71 21.71 1.52
CA ASP A 307 3.88 21.94 2.38
C ASP A 307 4.72 23.16 1.91
N LEU A 308 4.61 23.52 0.62
CA LEU A 308 5.23 24.71 0.03
C LEU A 308 4.33 25.95 0.03
N GLY A 309 3.09 25.84 0.52
CA GLY A 309 2.14 26.95 0.55
C GLY A 309 1.47 27.24 -0.80
N ASP A 310 1.39 26.24 -1.68
CA ASP A 310 0.73 26.29 -2.99
C ASP A 310 -0.58 25.45 -3.00
N PRO A 311 -1.70 26.03 -2.55
CA PRO A 311 -2.99 25.33 -2.53
C PRO A 311 -3.53 25.03 -3.94
N ASP A 312 -3.23 25.85 -4.94
CA ASP A 312 -3.71 25.67 -6.29
C ASP A 312 -3.02 24.47 -6.96
N GLY A 313 -1.70 24.34 -6.83
CA GLY A 313 -0.94 23.18 -7.26
C GLY A 313 -1.38 21.90 -6.54
N ALA A 314 -1.66 22.00 -5.24
CA ALA A 314 -2.18 20.88 -4.46
C ALA A 314 -3.55 20.43 -4.97
N GLN A 315 -4.46 21.36 -5.24
CA GLN A 315 -5.78 21.06 -5.81
C GLN A 315 -5.65 20.40 -7.18
N ALA A 316 -4.85 20.96 -8.07
CA ALA A 316 -4.66 20.42 -9.41
C ALA A 316 -4.15 18.97 -9.37
N SER A 317 -3.15 18.70 -8.55
CA SER A 317 -2.61 17.36 -8.35
C SER A 317 -3.64 16.39 -7.76
N LEU A 318 -4.41 16.82 -6.76
CA LEU A 318 -5.46 16.00 -6.16
C LEU A 318 -6.57 15.65 -7.15
N VAL A 319 -6.99 16.59 -8.00
CA VAL A 319 -7.96 16.35 -9.08
C VAL A 319 -7.46 15.23 -10.00
N GLN A 320 -6.18 15.26 -10.40
CA GLN A 320 -5.59 14.20 -11.22
C GLN A 320 -5.61 12.85 -10.50
N ALA A 321 -5.31 12.79 -9.19
CA ALA A 321 -5.41 11.57 -8.42
C ALA A 321 -6.82 10.96 -8.47
N PHE A 322 -7.86 11.78 -8.30
CA PHE A 322 -9.26 11.33 -8.36
C PHE A 322 -9.70 10.96 -9.78
N HIS A 323 -9.14 11.60 -10.81
CA HIS A 323 -9.41 11.27 -12.21
C HIS A 323 -8.85 9.89 -12.57
N VAL A 324 -7.60 9.62 -12.20
CA VAL A 324 -6.89 8.39 -12.59
C VAL A 324 -7.40 7.15 -11.85
N ALA A 325 -7.57 7.23 -10.53
CA ALA A 325 -7.99 6.09 -9.72
C ALA A 325 -8.92 6.51 -8.57
N PRO A 326 -10.18 6.88 -8.88
CA PRO A 326 -11.11 7.47 -7.91
C PRO A 326 -11.37 6.59 -6.70
N GLN A 327 -11.43 5.28 -6.86
CA GLN A 327 -11.67 4.35 -5.75
C GLN A 327 -10.51 4.35 -4.75
N LYS A 328 -9.27 4.43 -5.22
CA LYS A 328 -8.08 4.48 -4.36
C LYS A 328 -7.88 5.88 -3.79
N ALA A 329 -8.00 6.93 -4.61
CA ALA A 329 -7.87 8.32 -4.16
C ALA A 329 -8.84 8.63 -3.02
N LYS A 330 -10.10 8.18 -3.15
CA LYS A 330 -11.15 8.36 -2.14
C LYS A 330 -10.76 7.84 -0.74
N ILE A 331 -10.10 6.69 -0.65
CA ILE A 331 -9.76 6.02 0.61
C ILE A 331 -8.31 6.25 1.05
N HIS A 332 -7.51 6.92 0.22
CA HIS A 332 -6.10 7.18 0.54
C HIS A 332 -6.00 8.21 1.67
N PRO A 333 -5.34 7.90 2.80
CA PRO A 333 -5.30 8.80 3.95
C PRO A 333 -4.75 10.19 3.59
N GLU A 334 -3.66 10.23 2.84
CA GLU A 334 -3.03 11.49 2.43
C GLU A 334 -3.91 12.31 1.47
N SER A 335 -4.65 11.66 0.54
CA SER A 335 -5.64 12.35 -0.30
C SER A 335 -6.74 12.99 0.53
N GLN A 336 -7.23 12.29 1.55
CA GLN A 336 -8.24 12.80 2.46
C GLN A 336 -7.73 13.95 3.32
N GLU A 337 -6.48 13.87 3.76
CA GLU A 337 -5.81 14.92 4.53
C GLU A 337 -5.68 16.21 3.69
N VAL A 338 -5.06 16.10 2.51
CA VAL A 338 -4.93 17.21 1.56
C VAL A 338 -6.28 17.84 1.26
N LEU A 339 -7.31 17.02 1.00
CA LEU A 339 -8.64 17.52 0.70
C LEU A 339 -9.26 18.29 1.87
N ARG A 340 -9.11 17.81 3.11
CA ARG A 340 -9.59 18.54 4.30
C ARG A 340 -8.91 19.91 4.45
N VAL A 341 -7.58 19.97 4.27
CA VAL A 341 -6.84 21.21 4.34
C VAL A 341 -7.31 22.19 3.27
N LEU A 342 -7.46 21.73 2.01
CA LEU A 342 -7.95 22.58 0.91
C LEU A 342 -9.36 23.12 1.17
N ILE A 343 -10.28 22.30 1.71
CA ILE A 343 -11.63 22.72 2.08
C ILE A 343 -11.57 23.82 3.15
N CYS A 344 -10.73 23.68 4.15
CA CYS A 344 -10.56 24.69 5.20
C CYS A 344 -10.02 26.00 4.63
N LEU A 345 -9.01 25.94 3.76
CA LEU A 345 -8.40 27.14 3.15
C LEU A 345 -9.39 27.91 2.26
N HIS A 346 -10.19 27.21 1.46
CA HIS A 346 -11.13 27.82 0.53
C HIS A 346 -12.51 28.14 1.14
N ARG A 347 -12.73 27.93 2.44
CA ARG A 347 -13.97 28.21 3.17
C ARG A 347 -15.24 27.79 2.40
N ARG A 348 -15.20 26.63 1.76
CA ARG A 348 -16.30 26.06 0.94
C ARG A 348 -16.68 26.88 -0.31
N SER A 349 -15.87 27.84 -0.73
CA SER A 349 -16.18 28.68 -1.91
C SER A 349 -15.83 28.01 -3.24
N ASN A 350 -15.15 26.84 -3.22
CA ASN A 350 -14.67 26.16 -4.42
C ASN A 350 -15.56 24.94 -4.75
N PRO A 351 -16.43 25.03 -5.80
CA PRO A 351 -17.35 23.94 -6.15
C PRO A 351 -16.65 22.61 -6.50
N GLN A 352 -15.45 22.68 -7.07
CA GLN A 352 -14.69 21.50 -7.44
C GLN A 352 -14.21 20.74 -6.18
N LEU A 353 -13.74 21.44 -5.16
CA LEU A 353 -13.37 20.83 -3.88
C LEU A 353 -14.57 20.23 -3.15
N VAL A 354 -15.72 20.91 -3.21
CA VAL A 354 -16.99 20.38 -2.65
C VAL A 354 -17.38 19.08 -3.35
N ALA A 355 -17.27 19.01 -4.69
CA ALA A 355 -17.54 17.79 -5.45
C ALA A 355 -16.59 16.65 -5.08
N LEU A 356 -15.28 16.92 -4.92
CA LEU A 356 -14.29 15.94 -4.47
C LEU A 356 -14.56 15.47 -3.04
N ALA A 357 -14.94 16.38 -2.14
CA ALA A 357 -15.31 16.05 -0.77
C ALA A 357 -16.48 15.07 -0.72
N HIS A 358 -17.53 15.38 -1.49
CA HIS A 358 -18.69 14.50 -1.60
C HIS A 358 -18.30 13.11 -2.16
N GLN A 359 -17.48 13.07 -3.22
CA GLN A 359 -16.94 11.81 -3.75
C GLN A 359 -16.12 11.03 -2.70
N ALA A 360 -15.33 11.74 -1.88
CA ALA A 360 -14.53 11.15 -0.81
C ALA A 360 -15.36 10.72 0.41
N GLY A 361 -16.64 11.10 0.48
CA GLY A 361 -17.50 10.86 1.63
C GLY A 361 -17.13 11.73 2.85
N LEU A 362 -16.56 12.90 2.59
CA LEU A 362 -16.27 13.93 3.59
C LEU A 362 -17.42 14.94 3.62
N SER A 363 -17.81 15.37 4.81
CA SER A 363 -18.72 16.51 4.97
C SER A 363 -17.96 17.78 4.59
N ALA A 364 -18.43 18.49 3.58
CA ALA A 364 -17.85 19.74 3.10
C ALA A 364 -18.36 20.94 3.92
#